data_9c4991bef9af05aa3f9f53ca9c25651a
#
_entry.id   9c4991bef9af05aa3f9f53ca9c25651a
#
_cell.length_a   1.000
_cell.length_b   1.000
_cell.length_c   1.000
_cell.angle_alpha   90.00
_cell.angle_beta   90.00
_cell.angle_gamma   90.00
#
_symmetry.space_group_name_H-M   'P 1'
#
loop_
_entity.id
_entity.type
_entity.pdbx_description
1 polymer ?
#
loop_
_entity_poly.entity_id
_entity_poly.type
_entity_poly.pdbx_seq_one_letter_code
_entity_poly.pdbx_strand_id
1 'polypeptide(L)'
;GMRGSRVQSVSGELGNERIDIIIYDDNPAQMVINALAPAKVESIVMDEDSRSMELAVNEENFALAIGSRGQNIRLASRLVGWELNIISSNEAEAKERVVEAEFQAKLMDNLSINESEAESLIRGGFLNFDDIAYAEDSKLLTALKLEESRVEEIKAAAADAALMEAMGEITQEESNLESLTELGFSEEEVDILVSKALKSMDDIAELAVDELQDIIEISDKKAADIIMKARESWFN
;
A
#
# COMPACT_ATOMS: atom_id res chain seq x y z
N GLY A 1 0.08 12.32 36.04
CA GLY A 1 -0.07 12.80 37.39
C GLY A 1 -0.99 11.90 38.22
N MET A 2 -1.00 12.07 39.54
CA MET A 2 -1.88 11.25 40.36
C MET A 2 -3.35 11.41 39.93
N ARG A 3 -4.01 10.26 39.62
CA ARG A 3 -5.43 10.17 39.23
C ARG A 3 -5.84 11.06 38.06
N GLY A 4 -4.94 11.34 37.12
CA GLY A 4 -5.27 12.12 35.92
C GLY A 4 -5.40 13.63 36.12
N SER A 5 -5.01 14.18 37.24
CA SER A 5 -5.19 15.60 37.58
C SER A 5 -4.60 16.57 36.54
N ARG A 6 -3.46 16.22 35.95
CA ARG A 6 -2.84 17.04 34.88
C ARG A 6 -3.66 17.04 33.60
N VAL A 7 -4.21 15.89 33.21
CA VAL A 7 -5.08 15.76 32.05
C VAL A 7 -6.36 16.58 32.26
N GLN A 8 -6.96 16.50 33.46
CA GLN A 8 -8.14 17.27 33.80
C GLN A 8 -7.89 18.79 33.76
N SER A 9 -6.70 19.25 34.24
CA SER A 9 -6.35 20.66 34.12
C SER A 9 -6.25 21.13 32.68
N VAL A 10 -5.59 20.36 31.81
CA VAL A 10 -5.48 20.70 30.39
C VAL A 10 -6.85 20.63 29.70
N SER A 11 -7.68 19.63 30.01
CA SER A 11 -9.04 19.54 29.48
C SER A 11 -9.90 20.74 29.88
N GLY A 12 -9.74 21.21 31.13
CA GLY A 12 -10.43 22.43 31.62
C GLY A 12 -10.05 23.69 30.85
N GLU A 13 -8.76 23.86 30.51
CA GLU A 13 -8.28 24.98 29.68
C GLU A 13 -8.79 24.91 28.23
N LEU A 14 -9.05 23.72 27.73
CA LEU A 14 -9.58 23.47 26.37
C LEU A 14 -11.12 23.38 26.34
N GLY A 15 -11.81 23.97 27.32
CA GLY A 15 -13.29 24.00 27.33
C GLY A 15 -13.93 22.65 27.65
N ASN A 16 -13.24 21.81 28.42
CA ASN A 16 -13.62 20.43 28.77
C ASN A 16 -13.66 19.47 27.57
N GLU A 17 -12.85 19.72 26.54
CA GLU A 17 -12.65 18.75 25.50
C GLU A 17 -12.03 17.46 26.02
N ARG A 18 -12.42 16.33 25.41
CA ARG A 18 -11.84 15.04 25.74
C ARG A 18 -10.43 14.95 25.19
N ILE A 19 -9.49 14.57 26.05
CA ILE A 19 -8.09 14.41 25.72
C ILE A 19 -7.71 12.94 25.86
N ASP A 20 -7.21 12.35 24.80
CA ASP A 20 -6.58 11.04 24.81
C ASP A 20 -5.07 11.20 24.75
N ILE A 21 -4.34 10.48 25.61
CA ILE A 21 -2.88 10.53 25.69
C ILE A 21 -2.33 9.30 24.99
N ILE A 22 -1.52 9.53 23.98
CA ILE A 22 -0.91 8.48 23.18
C ILE A 22 0.60 8.49 23.44
N ILE A 23 1.17 7.30 23.64
CA ILE A 23 2.62 7.15 23.82
C ILE A 23 3.25 7.33 22.45
N TYR A 24 4.18 8.29 22.36
CA TYR A 24 4.92 8.54 21.13
C TYR A 24 5.86 7.38 20.82
N ASP A 25 5.97 7.05 19.55
CA ASP A 25 6.92 6.10 19.01
C ASP A 25 7.46 6.62 17.66
N ASP A 26 8.75 6.40 17.38
CA ASP A 26 9.38 6.82 16.14
C ASP A 26 8.95 5.94 14.96
N ASN A 27 8.51 4.70 15.23
CA ASN A 27 7.97 3.79 14.22
C ASN A 27 6.51 4.16 13.92
N PRO A 28 6.18 4.56 12.68
CA PRO A 28 4.83 4.98 12.30
C PRO A 28 3.77 3.90 12.57
N ALA A 29 4.07 2.63 12.28
CA ALA A 29 3.15 1.52 12.53
C ALA A 29 2.86 1.36 14.03
N GLN A 30 3.90 1.43 14.89
CA GLN A 30 3.71 1.36 16.33
C GLN A 30 2.93 2.58 16.85
N MET A 31 3.18 3.75 16.27
CA MET A 31 2.45 4.96 16.62
C MET A 31 0.96 4.86 16.30
N VAL A 32 0.61 4.23 15.16
CA VAL A 32 -0.78 3.94 14.79
C VAL A 32 -1.42 2.97 15.77
N ILE A 33 -0.73 1.89 16.14
CA ILE A 33 -1.22 0.92 17.14
C ILE A 33 -1.51 1.64 18.47
N ASN A 34 -0.60 2.50 18.92
CA ASN A 34 -0.78 3.26 20.13
C ASN A 34 -1.98 4.24 20.05
N ALA A 35 -2.17 4.87 18.87
CA ALA A 35 -3.23 5.83 18.62
C ALA A 35 -4.63 5.20 18.56
N LEU A 36 -4.73 3.97 18.06
CA LEU A 36 -5.99 3.24 17.95
C LEU A 36 -6.38 2.46 19.21
N ALA A 37 -5.50 2.40 20.24
CA ALA A 37 -5.83 1.72 21.49
C ALA A 37 -7.12 2.27 22.09
N PRO A 38 -8.04 1.42 22.61
CA PRO A 38 -7.87 0.00 22.96
C PRO A 38 -8.17 -0.99 21.82
N ALA A 39 -8.48 -0.53 20.60
CA ALA A 39 -8.67 -1.42 19.47
C ALA A 39 -7.38 -2.17 19.17
N LYS A 40 -7.50 -3.48 18.90
CA LYS A 40 -6.35 -4.32 18.55
C LYS A 40 -6.22 -4.40 17.05
N VAL A 41 -5.08 -3.97 16.54
CA VAL A 41 -4.68 -4.13 15.14
C VAL A 41 -3.98 -5.48 15.02
N GLU A 42 -4.34 -6.31 14.05
CA GLU A 42 -3.78 -7.65 13.83
C GLU A 42 -2.62 -7.61 12.84
N SER A 43 -2.79 -6.85 11.76
CA SER A 43 -1.71 -6.63 10.79
C SER A 43 -1.77 -5.22 10.21
N ILE A 44 -0.62 -4.75 9.73
CA ILE A 44 -0.47 -3.44 9.07
C ILE A 44 0.32 -3.67 7.79
N VAL A 45 -0.25 -3.26 6.67
CA VAL A 45 0.45 -3.14 5.39
C VAL A 45 0.74 -1.67 5.17
N MET A 46 2.00 -1.33 4.95
CA MET A 46 2.47 0.05 4.76
C MET A 46 2.87 0.26 3.32
N ASP A 47 2.37 1.32 2.72
CA ASP A 47 2.83 1.86 1.46
C ASP A 47 3.55 3.19 1.74
N GLU A 48 4.87 3.17 1.60
CA GLU A 48 5.70 4.34 1.86
C GLU A 48 5.57 5.40 0.77
N ASP A 49 5.30 4.99 -0.46
CA ASP A 49 5.20 5.87 -1.62
C ASP A 49 3.95 6.76 -1.52
N SER A 50 2.80 6.16 -1.26
CA SER A 50 1.54 6.87 -1.04
C SER A 50 1.38 7.39 0.39
N ARG A 51 2.27 7.01 1.33
CA ARG A 51 2.16 7.27 2.77
C ARG A 51 0.83 6.79 3.34
N SER A 52 0.39 5.63 2.91
CA SER A 52 -0.84 5.00 3.36
C SER A 52 -0.58 3.72 4.17
N MET A 53 -1.49 3.37 5.05
CA MET A 53 -1.48 2.13 5.82
C MET A 53 -2.84 1.47 5.76
N GLU A 54 -2.86 0.19 5.42
CA GLU A 54 -4.04 -0.66 5.56
C GLU A 54 -3.92 -1.47 6.85
N LEU A 55 -4.93 -1.34 7.71
CA LEU A 55 -4.95 -1.88 9.06
C LEU A 55 -5.99 -2.97 9.16
N ALA A 56 -5.58 -4.23 9.30
CA ALA A 56 -6.51 -5.32 9.55
C ALA A 56 -6.88 -5.38 11.02
N VAL A 57 -8.17 -5.38 11.30
CA VAL A 57 -8.72 -5.53 12.64
C VAL A 57 -9.82 -6.59 12.64
N ASN A 58 -9.98 -7.33 13.74
CA ASN A 58 -11.10 -8.24 13.86
C ASN A 58 -12.43 -7.48 14.00
N GLU A 59 -13.54 -8.17 13.74
CA GLU A 59 -14.88 -7.55 13.76
C GLU A 59 -15.22 -6.89 15.08
N GLU A 60 -14.76 -7.43 16.21
CA GLU A 60 -15.02 -6.89 17.55
C GLU A 60 -14.36 -5.53 17.77
N ASN A 61 -13.20 -5.31 17.16
CA ASN A 61 -12.41 -4.08 17.28
C ASN A 61 -12.71 -3.06 16.17
N PHE A 62 -13.38 -3.45 15.09
CA PHE A 62 -13.62 -2.62 13.92
C PHE A 62 -14.32 -1.31 14.28
N ALA A 63 -15.44 -1.38 15.01
CA ALA A 63 -16.17 -0.20 15.45
C ALA A 63 -15.35 0.70 16.40
N LEU A 64 -14.49 0.10 17.24
CA LEU A 64 -13.60 0.83 18.14
C LEU A 64 -12.50 1.56 17.38
N ALA A 65 -11.89 0.91 16.40
CA ALA A 65 -10.82 1.49 15.59
C ALA A 65 -11.31 2.68 14.77
N ILE A 66 -12.47 2.54 14.11
CA ILE A 66 -13.08 3.63 13.33
C ILE A 66 -13.56 4.75 14.26
N GLY A 67 -14.20 4.39 15.38
CA GLY A 67 -14.83 5.33 16.28
C GLY A 67 -16.13 5.95 15.74
N SER A 68 -16.78 6.79 16.54
CA SER A 68 -18.02 7.45 16.15
C SER A 68 -17.78 8.36 14.92
N ARG A 69 -18.48 8.09 13.82
CA ARG A 69 -18.36 8.85 12.54
C ARG A 69 -16.91 8.90 11.98
N GLY A 70 -16.12 7.88 12.21
CA GLY A 70 -14.74 7.83 11.76
C GLY A 70 -13.79 8.77 12.52
N GLN A 71 -14.17 9.20 13.73
CA GLN A 71 -13.39 10.18 14.48
C GLN A 71 -12.04 9.65 14.94
N ASN A 72 -11.98 8.39 15.41
CA ASN A 72 -10.71 7.82 15.90
C ASN A 72 -9.70 7.66 14.79
N ILE A 73 -10.09 7.05 13.67
CA ILE A 73 -9.17 6.86 12.55
C ILE A 73 -8.70 8.18 11.96
N ARG A 74 -9.60 9.18 11.84
CA ARG A 74 -9.23 10.51 11.34
C ARG A 74 -8.24 11.23 12.26
N LEU A 75 -8.41 11.11 13.58
CA LEU A 75 -7.46 11.70 14.54
C LEU A 75 -6.12 10.96 14.53
N ALA A 76 -6.13 9.63 14.45
CA ALA A 76 -4.93 8.81 14.32
C ALA A 76 -4.16 9.16 13.02
N SER A 77 -4.84 9.24 11.89
CA SER A 77 -4.27 9.62 10.59
C SER A 77 -3.57 10.99 10.67
N ARG A 78 -4.25 12.00 11.23
CA ARG A 78 -3.66 13.35 11.41
C ARG A 78 -2.46 13.36 12.36
N LEU A 79 -2.50 12.53 13.39
CA LEU A 79 -1.42 12.45 14.39
C LEU A 79 -0.15 11.85 13.79
N VAL A 80 -0.30 10.80 12.99
CA VAL A 80 0.83 10.06 12.41
C VAL A 80 1.29 10.68 11.08
N GLY A 81 0.40 11.40 10.39
CA GLY A 81 0.67 11.99 9.08
C GLY A 81 0.65 10.96 7.95
N TRP A 82 -0.11 9.87 8.13
CA TRP A 82 -0.33 8.81 7.15
C TRP A 82 -1.84 8.65 6.90
N GLU A 83 -2.20 8.30 5.68
CA GLU A 83 -3.55 7.87 5.38
C GLU A 83 -3.80 6.48 5.96
N LEU A 84 -4.89 6.32 6.72
CA LEU A 84 -5.19 5.06 7.41
C LEU A 84 -6.49 4.48 6.89
N ASN A 85 -6.42 3.27 6.37
CA ASN A 85 -7.55 2.47 5.91
C ASN A 85 -7.75 1.27 6.85
N ILE A 86 -8.97 1.08 7.37
CA ILE A 86 -9.28 -0.07 8.23
C ILE A 86 -10.08 -1.08 7.42
N ILE A 87 -9.60 -2.31 7.42
CA ILE A 87 -10.28 -3.46 6.83
C ILE A 87 -10.53 -4.53 7.90
N SER A 88 -11.48 -5.42 7.65
CA SER A 88 -11.66 -6.58 8.52
C SER A 88 -10.55 -7.62 8.30
N SER A 89 -10.22 -8.40 9.34
CA SER A 89 -9.24 -9.49 9.19
C SER A 89 -9.67 -10.50 8.13
N ASN A 90 -10.97 -10.76 8.00
CA ASN A 90 -11.49 -11.63 6.94
C ASN A 90 -11.25 -11.07 5.53
N GLU A 91 -11.36 -9.75 5.38
CA GLU A 91 -11.08 -9.06 4.12
C GLU A 91 -9.58 -9.06 3.80
N ALA A 92 -8.74 -8.83 4.80
CA ALA A 92 -7.28 -8.94 4.67
C ALA A 92 -6.87 -10.34 4.23
N GLU A 93 -7.36 -11.39 4.90
CA GLU A 93 -7.10 -12.78 4.51
C GLU A 93 -7.62 -13.11 3.10
N ALA A 94 -8.76 -12.54 2.70
CA ALA A 94 -9.28 -12.75 1.34
C ALA A 94 -8.38 -12.10 0.29
N LYS A 95 -7.89 -10.88 0.54
CA LYS A 95 -6.92 -10.19 -0.33
C LYS A 95 -5.61 -10.98 -0.43
N GLU A 96 -5.07 -11.43 0.69
CA GLU A 96 -3.85 -12.24 0.74
C GLU A 96 -3.98 -13.51 -0.10
N ARG A 97 -5.10 -14.24 0.03
CA ARG A 97 -5.35 -15.43 -0.80
C ARG A 97 -5.43 -15.14 -2.29
N VAL A 98 -5.97 -13.99 -2.68
CA VAL A 98 -6.01 -13.59 -4.11
C VAL A 98 -4.59 -13.33 -4.62
N VAL A 99 -3.80 -12.58 -3.88
CA VAL A 99 -2.40 -12.28 -4.23
C VAL A 99 -1.57 -13.58 -4.31
N GLU A 100 -1.73 -14.48 -3.33
CA GLU A 100 -1.06 -15.79 -3.34
C GLU A 100 -1.45 -16.63 -4.56
N ALA A 101 -2.75 -16.67 -4.89
CA ALA A 101 -3.23 -17.44 -6.05
C ALA A 101 -2.73 -16.86 -7.37
N GLU A 102 -2.68 -15.54 -7.51
CA GLU A 102 -2.11 -14.86 -8.68
C GLU A 102 -0.62 -15.14 -8.82
N PHE A 103 0.12 -15.07 -7.72
CA PHE A 103 1.55 -15.38 -7.73
C PHE A 103 1.79 -16.87 -8.02
N GLN A 104 0.98 -17.76 -7.46
CA GLN A 104 1.03 -19.19 -7.76
C GLN A 104 0.85 -19.46 -9.26
N ALA A 105 -0.12 -18.80 -9.89
CA ALA A 105 -0.33 -18.91 -11.33
C ALA A 105 0.89 -18.40 -12.13
N LYS A 106 1.45 -17.26 -11.74
CA LYS A 106 2.69 -16.73 -12.34
C LYS A 106 3.88 -17.68 -12.20
N LEU A 107 4.04 -18.31 -11.03
CA LEU A 107 5.10 -19.32 -10.80
C LEU A 107 4.95 -20.51 -11.73
N MET A 108 3.74 -21.04 -11.88
CA MET A 108 3.47 -22.17 -12.76
C MET A 108 3.78 -21.85 -14.23
N ASP A 109 3.35 -20.67 -14.68
CA ASP A 109 3.54 -20.25 -16.09
C ASP A 109 5.01 -19.95 -16.41
N ASN A 110 5.70 -19.16 -15.56
CA ASN A 110 7.05 -18.70 -15.86
C ASN A 110 8.12 -19.75 -15.55
N LEU A 111 7.96 -20.54 -14.47
CA LEU A 111 8.96 -21.53 -14.06
C LEU A 111 8.68 -22.94 -14.58
N SER A 112 7.55 -23.14 -15.29
CA SER A 112 7.10 -24.46 -15.77
C SER A 112 7.10 -25.51 -14.65
N ILE A 113 6.59 -25.15 -13.49
CA ILE A 113 6.43 -26.01 -12.31
C ILE A 113 4.96 -26.35 -12.09
N ASN A 114 4.70 -27.42 -11.34
CA ASN A 114 3.34 -27.83 -11.01
C ASN A 114 2.80 -27.09 -9.76
N GLU A 115 1.50 -27.22 -9.52
CA GLU A 115 0.80 -26.57 -8.42
C GLU A 115 1.42 -26.87 -7.03
N SER A 116 1.79 -28.15 -6.80
CA SER A 116 2.39 -28.56 -5.51
C SER A 116 3.79 -27.96 -5.30
N GLU A 117 4.57 -27.79 -6.37
CA GLU A 117 5.86 -27.12 -6.33
C GLU A 117 5.70 -25.62 -6.07
N ALA A 118 4.75 -24.97 -6.75
CA ALA A 118 4.44 -23.55 -6.53
C ALA A 118 3.98 -23.28 -5.08
N GLU A 119 3.06 -24.10 -4.55
CA GLU A 119 2.67 -24.03 -3.13
C GLU A 119 3.86 -24.23 -2.18
N SER A 120 4.78 -25.15 -2.52
CA SER A 120 5.96 -25.41 -1.69
C SER A 120 6.91 -24.22 -1.65
N LEU A 121 7.04 -23.48 -2.75
CA LEU A 121 7.80 -22.23 -2.81
C LEU A 121 7.15 -21.14 -1.95
N ILE A 122 5.86 -20.92 -2.11
CA ILE A 122 5.11 -19.92 -1.31
C ILE A 122 5.22 -20.22 0.18
N ARG A 123 5.00 -21.47 0.60
CA ARG A 123 5.18 -21.90 2.00
C ARG A 123 6.64 -21.80 2.48
N GLY A 124 7.60 -21.88 1.56
CA GLY A 124 9.02 -21.67 1.82
C GLY A 124 9.39 -20.21 2.04
N GLY A 125 8.42 -19.27 1.88
CA GLY A 125 8.63 -17.84 2.06
C GLY A 125 9.16 -17.13 0.82
N PHE A 126 9.05 -17.74 -0.36
CA PHE A 126 9.40 -17.12 -1.63
C PHE A 126 8.16 -16.36 -2.14
N LEU A 127 8.19 -15.01 -2.07
CA LEU A 127 7.05 -14.15 -2.36
C LEU A 127 7.17 -13.39 -3.68
N ASN A 128 8.32 -13.48 -4.34
CA ASN A 128 8.60 -12.87 -5.64
C ASN A 128 9.63 -13.71 -6.41
N PHE A 129 9.83 -13.38 -7.69
CA PHE A 129 10.80 -14.10 -8.52
C PHE A 129 12.25 -13.84 -8.09
N ASP A 130 12.58 -12.67 -7.54
CA ASP A 130 13.92 -12.36 -7.05
C ASP A 130 14.29 -13.25 -5.87
N ASP A 131 13.35 -13.49 -4.94
CA ASP A 131 13.58 -14.40 -3.81
C ASP A 131 14.03 -15.79 -4.29
N ILE A 132 13.46 -16.28 -5.40
CA ILE A 132 13.78 -17.58 -5.98
C ILE A 132 15.11 -17.51 -6.74
N ALA A 133 15.31 -16.48 -7.57
CA ALA A 133 16.49 -16.31 -8.40
C ALA A 133 17.79 -16.23 -7.58
N TYR A 134 17.74 -15.53 -6.45
CA TYR A 134 18.88 -15.28 -5.57
C TYR A 134 18.92 -16.18 -4.33
N ALA A 135 17.99 -17.14 -4.20
CA ALA A 135 17.98 -18.08 -3.09
C ALA A 135 19.26 -18.94 -3.03
N GLU A 136 19.60 -19.39 -1.84
CA GLU A 136 20.57 -20.48 -1.69
C GLU A 136 19.98 -21.79 -2.21
N ASP A 137 20.75 -22.55 -3.00
CA ASP A 137 20.30 -23.80 -3.60
C ASP A 137 19.78 -24.80 -2.56
N SER A 138 20.41 -24.83 -1.38
CA SER A 138 19.99 -25.65 -0.24
C SER A 138 18.56 -25.40 0.21
N LYS A 139 18.10 -24.16 0.15
CA LYS A 139 16.73 -23.78 0.52
C LYS A 139 15.74 -24.28 -0.53
N LEU A 140 16.04 -24.08 -1.81
CA LEU A 140 15.19 -24.53 -2.90
C LEU A 140 15.14 -26.06 -3.01
N LEU A 141 16.28 -26.74 -2.84
CA LEU A 141 16.34 -28.21 -2.78
C LEU A 141 15.48 -28.76 -1.64
N THR A 142 15.46 -28.08 -0.50
CA THR A 142 14.65 -28.48 0.65
C THR A 142 13.14 -28.23 0.41
N ALA A 143 12.80 -27.09 -0.20
CA ALA A 143 11.42 -26.70 -0.48
C ALA A 143 10.80 -27.58 -1.58
N LEU A 144 11.52 -27.78 -2.67
CA LEU A 144 11.01 -28.44 -3.88
C LEU A 144 11.27 -29.95 -3.89
N LYS A 145 12.28 -30.44 -3.17
CA LYS A 145 12.74 -31.83 -3.16
C LYS A 145 13.09 -32.36 -4.55
N LEU A 146 13.63 -31.49 -5.40
CA LEU A 146 14.05 -31.77 -6.76
C LEU A 146 15.56 -32.01 -6.84
N GLU A 147 16.02 -32.45 -8.02
CA GLU A 147 17.45 -32.57 -8.33
C GLU A 147 18.09 -31.20 -8.53
N GLU A 148 19.39 -31.08 -8.29
CA GLU A 148 20.17 -29.84 -8.34
C GLU A 148 20.07 -29.15 -9.73
N SER A 149 20.16 -29.95 -10.81
CA SER A 149 20.01 -29.46 -12.18
C SER A 149 18.66 -28.78 -12.45
N ARG A 150 17.58 -29.30 -11.85
CA ARG A 150 16.25 -28.72 -11.99
C ARG A 150 16.09 -27.44 -11.19
N VAL A 151 16.74 -27.35 -10.02
CA VAL A 151 16.77 -26.12 -9.23
C VAL A 151 17.50 -25.00 -9.96
N GLU A 152 18.63 -25.32 -10.65
CA GLU A 152 19.34 -24.33 -11.48
C GLU A 152 18.46 -23.79 -12.62
N GLU A 153 17.71 -24.68 -13.31
CA GLU A 153 16.75 -24.27 -14.36
C GLU A 153 15.66 -23.33 -13.79
N ILE A 154 15.09 -23.66 -12.64
CA ILE A 154 14.06 -22.86 -11.97
C ILE A 154 14.63 -21.48 -11.59
N LYS A 155 15.84 -21.43 -11.04
CA LYS A 155 16.51 -20.15 -10.70
C LYS A 155 16.74 -19.28 -11.94
N ALA A 156 17.21 -19.88 -13.03
CA ALA A 156 17.41 -19.15 -14.29
C ALA A 156 16.08 -18.60 -14.84
N ALA A 157 15.03 -19.42 -14.83
CA ALA A 157 13.71 -18.99 -15.26
C ALA A 157 13.13 -17.89 -14.34
N ALA A 158 13.36 -17.97 -13.02
CA ALA A 158 12.97 -16.94 -12.07
C ALA A 158 13.70 -15.62 -12.33
N ALA A 159 15.01 -15.66 -12.62
CA ALA A 159 15.77 -14.47 -12.97
C ALA A 159 15.26 -13.81 -14.26
N ASP A 160 14.91 -14.59 -15.27
CA ASP A 160 14.31 -14.08 -16.51
C ASP A 160 12.92 -13.48 -16.25
N ALA A 161 12.09 -14.12 -15.40
CA ALA A 161 10.77 -13.61 -15.04
C ALA A 161 10.87 -12.31 -14.23
N ALA A 162 11.78 -12.22 -13.26
CA ALA A 162 12.04 -11.00 -12.50
C ALA A 162 12.47 -9.84 -13.40
N LEU A 163 13.36 -10.13 -14.36
CA LEU A 163 13.79 -9.12 -15.34
C LEU A 163 12.62 -8.65 -16.22
N MET A 164 11.75 -9.56 -16.65
CA MET A 164 10.57 -9.21 -17.44
C MET A 164 9.55 -8.38 -16.64
N GLU A 165 9.33 -8.70 -15.36
CA GLU A 165 8.49 -7.88 -14.47
C GLU A 165 9.07 -6.47 -14.33
N ALA A 166 10.35 -6.34 -14.00
CA ALA A 166 11.02 -5.05 -13.86
C ALA A 166 10.98 -4.21 -15.15
N MET A 167 11.18 -4.85 -16.31
CA MET A 167 11.04 -4.16 -17.61
C MET A 167 9.60 -3.73 -17.88
N GLY A 168 8.62 -4.56 -17.50
CA GLY A 168 7.20 -4.23 -17.62
C GLY A 168 6.81 -3.03 -16.76
N GLU A 169 7.29 -2.97 -15.53
CA GLU A 169 7.09 -1.85 -14.61
C GLU A 169 7.69 -0.54 -15.16
N ILE A 170 8.94 -0.58 -15.65
CA ILE A 170 9.58 0.59 -16.28
C ILE A 170 8.78 1.08 -17.48
N THR A 171 8.35 0.17 -18.35
CA THR A 171 7.55 0.52 -19.53
C THR A 171 6.19 1.11 -19.14
N GLN A 172 5.58 0.59 -18.09
CA GLN A 172 4.32 1.11 -17.57
C GLN A 172 4.49 2.50 -16.94
N GLU A 173 5.57 2.71 -16.18
CA GLU A 173 5.89 4.03 -15.62
C GLU A 173 6.14 5.05 -16.73
N GLU A 174 6.93 4.72 -17.75
CA GLU A 174 7.15 5.59 -18.91
C GLU A 174 5.84 5.93 -19.63
N SER A 175 4.97 4.93 -19.87
CA SER A 175 3.65 5.13 -20.49
C SER A 175 2.73 6.01 -19.64
N ASN A 176 2.76 5.86 -18.32
CA ASN A 176 1.99 6.68 -17.41
C ASN A 176 2.47 8.15 -17.43
N LEU A 177 3.79 8.39 -17.43
CA LEU A 177 4.37 9.73 -17.52
C LEU A 177 4.03 10.40 -18.87
N GLU A 178 4.09 9.66 -19.97
CA GLU A 178 3.65 10.15 -21.29
C GLU A 178 2.17 10.54 -21.24
N SER A 179 1.32 9.72 -20.64
CA SER A 179 -0.12 9.98 -20.50
C SER A 179 -0.40 11.25 -19.69
N LEU A 180 0.34 11.53 -18.61
CA LEU A 180 0.23 12.78 -17.86
C LEU A 180 0.64 14.00 -18.72
N THR A 181 1.68 13.86 -19.51
CA THR A 181 2.11 14.93 -20.45
C THR A 181 1.04 15.17 -21.53
N GLU A 182 0.40 14.13 -22.04
CA GLU A 182 -0.71 14.23 -23.00
C GLU A 182 -1.98 14.87 -22.41
N LEU A 183 -2.19 14.75 -21.10
CA LEU A 183 -3.25 15.47 -20.40
C LEU A 183 -3.03 17.00 -20.40
N GLY A 184 -1.78 17.44 -20.61
CA GLY A 184 -1.42 18.85 -20.74
C GLY A 184 -0.65 19.40 -19.54
N PHE A 185 -0.03 18.53 -18.73
CA PHE A 185 0.94 18.91 -17.72
C PHE A 185 2.31 19.19 -18.36
N SER A 186 3.04 20.15 -17.82
CA SER A 186 4.45 20.36 -18.14
C SER A 186 5.34 19.34 -17.42
N GLU A 187 6.58 19.16 -17.89
CA GLU A 187 7.54 18.26 -17.23
C GLU A 187 7.72 18.59 -15.73
N GLU A 188 7.79 19.89 -15.38
CA GLU A 188 7.89 20.33 -13.99
C GLU A 188 6.63 19.99 -13.16
N GLU A 189 5.43 20.12 -13.76
CA GLU A 189 4.16 19.76 -13.12
C GLU A 189 4.08 18.24 -12.92
N VAL A 190 4.55 17.45 -13.88
CA VAL A 190 4.61 15.98 -13.79
C VAL A 190 5.56 15.55 -12.66
N ASP A 191 6.74 16.15 -12.53
CA ASP A 191 7.68 15.84 -11.44
C ASP A 191 7.05 16.11 -10.06
N ILE A 192 6.28 17.19 -9.93
CA ILE A 192 5.57 17.51 -8.69
C ILE A 192 4.49 16.45 -8.41
N LEU A 193 3.70 16.06 -9.42
CA LEU A 193 2.66 15.05 -9.29
C LEU A 193 3.24 13.71 -8.87
N VAL A 194 4.30 13.26 -9.53
CA VAL A 194 5.03 12.02 -9.20
C VAL A 194 5.55 12.04 -7.76
N SER A 195 6.09 13.19 -7.30
CA SER A 195 6.53 13.35 -5.90
C SER A 195 5.42 13.21 -4.86
N LYS A 196 4.15 13.32 -5.32
CA LYS A 196 2.93 13.16 -4.51
C LYS A 196 2.24 11.81 -4.77
N ALA A 197 2.95 10.86 -5.37
CA ALA A 197 2.45 9.54 -5.75
C ALA A 197 1.29 9.56 -6.79
N LEU A 198 1.09 10.66 -7.49
CA LEU A 198 0.12 10.79 -8.58
C LEU A 198 0.86 10.48 -9.89
N LYS A 199 0.88 9.21 -10.28
CA LYS A 199 1.72 8.69 -11.37
C LYS A 199 0.91 8.32 -12.61
N SER A 200 -0.41 8.24 -12.54
CA SER A 200 -1.26 7.75 -13.61
C SER A 200 -2.40 8.70 -13.95
N MET A 201 -3.01 8.46 -15.11
CA MET A 201 -4.23 9.17 -15.54
C MET A 201 -5.40 8.95 -14.59
N ASP A 202 -5.51 7.74 -14.01
CA ASP A 202 -6.56 7.39 -13.07
C ASP A 202 -6.40 8.14 -11.75
N ASP A 203 -5.16 8.31 -11.25
CA ASP A 203 -4.91 9.11 -10.03
C ASP A 203 -5.40 10.56 -10.22
N ILE A 204 -5.19 11.14 -11.40
CA ILE A 204 -5.67 12.49 -11.72
C ILE A 204 -7.20 12.52 -11.87
N ALA A 205 -7.80 11.46 -12.42
CA ALA A 205 -9.24 11.36 -12.61
C ALA A 205 -10.01 11.29 -11.28
N GLU A 206 -9.41 10.76 -10.23
CA GLU A 206 -10.01 10.66 -8.89
C GLU A 206 -10.00 11.98 -8.13
N LEU A 207 -9.10 12.92 -8.46
CA LEU A 207 -8.97 14.19 -7.75
C LEU A 207 -10.16 15.14 -7.98
N ALA A 208 -10.41 15.98 -6.98
CA ALA A 208 -11.23 17.17 -7.14
C ALA A 208 -10.37 18.36 -7.65
N VAL A 209 -11.04 19.40 -8.19
CA VAL A 209 -10.34 20.56 -8.79
C VAL A 209 -9.48 21.29 -7.74
N ASP A 210 -10.00 21.46 -6.54
CA ASP A 210 -9.32 22.09 -5.41
C ASP A 210 -8.14 21.25 -4.92
N GLU A 211 -8.25 19.93 -4.89
CA GLU A 211 -7.15 19.04 -4.53
C GLU A 211 -5.99 19.11 -5.50
N LEU A 212 -6.26 19.14 -6.81
CA LEU A 212 -5.22 19.29 -7.83
C LEU A 212 -4.52 20.65 -7.75
N GLN A 213 -5.26 21.72 -7.41
CA GLN A 213 -4.72 23.06 -7.23
C GLN A 213 -3.88 23.23 -5.97
N ASP A 214 -4.16 22.45 -4.92
CA ASP A 214 -3.34 22.41 -3.71
C ASP A 214 -1.95 21.78 -3.97
N ILE A 215 -1.84 20.98 -5.04
CA ILE A 215 -0.59 20.29 -5.42
C ILE A 215 0.22 21.11 -6.42
N ILE A 216 -0.44 21.66 -7.44
CA ILE A 216 0.20 22.43 -8.51
C ILE A 216 -0.53 23.78 -8.75
N GLU A 217 0.24 24.80 -9.08
CA GLU A 217 -0.31 26.15 -9.35
C GLU A 217 -0.93 26.25 -10.75
N ILE A 218 -2.19 25.83 -10.88
CA ILE A 218 -2.97 25.93 -12.14
C ILE A 218 -4.32 26.62 -11.93
N SER A 219 -4.91 27.14 -13.02
CA SER A 219 -6.23 27.77 -12.94
C SER A 219 -7.35 26.76 -12.81
N ASP A 220 -8.47 27.12 -12.15
CA ASP A 220 -9.66 26.29 -11.99
C ASP A 220 -10.12 25.65 -13.31
N LYS A 221 -10.07 26.44 -14.39
CA LYS A 221 -10.48 25.97 -15.71
C LYS A 221 -9.52 24.91 -16.25
N LYS A 222 -8.20 25.11 -16.13
CA LYS A 222 -7.19 24.12 -16.58
C LYS A 222 -7.32 22.84 -15.75
N ALA A 223 -7.49 22.93 -14.43
CA ALA A 223 -7.67 21.78 -13.55
C ALA A 223 -8.93 20.98 -13.92
N ALA A 224 -10.06 21.66 -14.09
CA ALA A 224 -11.31 21.01 -14.48
C ALA A 224 -11.23 20.33 -15.85
N ASP A 225 -10.62 20.98 -16.85
CA ASP A 225 -10.46 20.44 -18.20
C ASP A 225 -9.56 19.18 -18.19
N ILE A 226 -8.48 19.20 -17.40
CA ILE A 226 -7.56 18.05 -17.26
C ILE A 226 -8.26 16.87 -16.59
N ILE A 227 -8.94 17.10 -15.45
CA ILE A 227 -9.65 16.03 -14.72
C ILE A 227 -10.75 15.44 -15.60
N MET A 228 -11.49 16.25 -16.35
CA MET A 228 -12.49 15.75 -17.27
C MET A 228 -11.86 14.88 -18.37
N LYS A 229 -10.74 15.31 -18.94
CA LYS A 229 -10.02 14.55 -19.96
C LYS A 229 -9.48 13.23 -19.41
N ALA A 230 -8.96 13.23 -18.17
CA ALA A 230 -8.53 12.02 -17.50
C ALA A 230 -9.69 11.03 -17.30
N ARG A 231 -10.87 11.51 -16.93
CA ARG A 231 -12.09 10.69 -16.76
C ARG A 231 -12.67 10.14 -18.06
N GLU A 232 -12.32 10.67 -19.22
CA GLU A 232 -12.75 10.13 -20.51
C GLU A 232 -12.26 8.68 -20.71
N SER A 233 -11.11 8.30 -20.11
CA SER A 233 -10.60 6.94 -20.13
C SER A 233 -11.55 5.92 -19.49
N TRP A 234 -12.38 6.34 -18.53
CA TRP A 234 -13.33 5.46 -17.82
C TRP A 234 -14.57 5.09 -18.66
N PHE A 235 -14.81 5.81 -19.74
CA PHE A 235 -16.01 5.64 -20.58
C PHE A 235 -15.72 5.04 -21.95
N ASN A 236 -14.46 4.75 -22.26
CA ASN A 236 -14.01 4.06 -23.47
C ASN A 236 -13.55 2.65 -23.17
#